data_7b204245e8f8523d2dc23e1186a01d2b
#
_entry.id   7b204245e8f8523d2dc23e1186a01d2b
#
_cell.length_a   1.000
_cell.length_b   1.000
_cell.length_c   1.000
_cell.angle_alpha   90.00
_cell.angle_beta   90.00
_cell.angle_gamma   90.00
#
_symmetry.space_group_name_H-M   'P 1'
#
loop_
_entity.id
_entity.type
_entity.pdbx_description
1 polymer ?
#
loop_
_entity_poly.entity_id
_entity_poly.type
_entity_poly.pdbx_seq_one_letter_code
_entity_poly.pdbx_strand_id
1 'polypeptide(L)'
;MRLLFMATLGQTLHEVTLGLDLAAQLKDAGIDAHFVVDRYNKGQLDAAGHPYTLVDTSMGPGVREVVAGAVRRARPDAIVLSDYMAHWLTHVVNYRTDPWFVDDFGPPVIPIDSVNLENTGLELELLGRPTLVSDRILTAPAHLLPVPANRPDATGGRGLPYRAARTPAPPSEAARKELRRSLGVRDGERLLMLPTLPWQRIMQTQAGPLTRELAVRVPRLVGRYLRRLPSHTRFLAVGPYLEGFGLPEDRLRVEESYTAERYASLLGASDAVLALFLPSFALERAVLADVPGLFTVNTFDVDGEPGLRLLSDAFGGVSPAVRSWLAAFPGPVPPFHMWPLRWNAVVSRLLEANPLTTTALRAELLDEESVVAGLEAVLYDPGVRDRLAGARADYRDAITGLPETVEVFLTAARRCGVTV
;
A
#
# COMPACT_ATOMS: atom_id res chain seq x y z
N MET A 1 24.49 -15.92 -5.76
CA MET A 1 24.12 -14.67 -6.46
C MET A 1 23.98 -13.55 -5.44
N ARG A 2 24.40 -12.34 -5.77
CA ARG A 2 24.30 -11.15 -4.90
C ARG A 2 23.43 -10.10 -5.58
N LEU A 3 22.49 -9.54 -4.87
CA LEU A 3 21.56 -8.54 -5.37
C LEU A 3 21.74 -7.20 -4.64
N LEU A 4 21.59 -6.10 -5.36
CA LEU A 4 21.50 -4.76 -4.79
C LEU A 4 20.04 -4.28 -4.94
N PHE A 5 19.33 -4.20 -3.83
CA PHE A 5 17.97 -3.67 -3.80
C PHE A 5 17.97 -2.17 -3.64
N MET A 6 17.23 -1.48 -4.51
CA MET A 6 16.98 -0.05 -4.41
C MET A 6 15.62 0.16 -3.74
N ALA A 7 15.62 0.77 -2.54
CA ALA A 7 14.43 1.11 -1.76
C ALA A 7 14.60 2.52 -1.16
N THR A 8 14.64 3.51 -2.05
CA THR A 8 15.11 4.86 -1.75
C THR A 8 14.01 5.88 -1.46
N LEU A 9 12.73 5.48 -1.59
CA LEU A 9 11.61 6.34 -1.25
C LEU A 9 11.44 6.42 0.27
N GLY A 10 11.63 7.60 0.84
CA GLY A 10 11.39 7.86 2.26
C GLY A 10 9.92 8.04 2.59
N GLN A 11 9.59 7.96 3.88
CA GLN A 11 8.26 8.20 4.44
C GLN A 11 7.15 7.27 3.94
N THR A 12 7.55 6.10 3.43
CA THR A 12 6.68 4.98 3.13
C THR A 12 7.43 3.68 3.42
N LEU A 13 6.72 2.65 3.83
CA LEU A 13 7.30 1.33 4.05
C LEU A 13 7.07 0.37 2.87
N HIS A 14 6.25 0.76 1.90
CA HIS A 14 5.82 -0.12 0.81
C HIS A 14 7.02 -0.67 0.01
N GLU A 15 7.86 0.23 -0.52
CA GLU A 15 9.02 -0.13 -1.34
C GLU A 15 10.00 -1.05 -0.59
N VAL A 16 10.40 -0.64 0.62
CA VAL A 16 11.34 -1.45 1.42
C VAL A 16 10.76 -2.80 1.81
N THR A 17 9.45 -2.86 2.09
CA THR A 17 8.78 -4.12 2.46
C THR A 17 8.74 -5.10 1.29
N LEU A 18 8.42 -4.64 0.07
CA LEU A 18 8.48 -5.48 -1.13
C LEU A 18 9.89 -6.06 -1.34
N GLY A 19 10.92 -5.22 -1.21
CA GLY A 19 12.29 -5.68 -1.32
C GLY A 19 12.69 -6.70 -0.23
N LEU A 20 12.31 -6.45 1.02
CA LEU A 20 12.60 -7.36 2.15
C LEU A 20 11.88 -8.70 2.03
N ASP A 21 10.61 -8.69 1.64
CA ASP A 21 9.83 -9.91 1.46
C ASP A 21 10.39 -10.78 0.32
N LEU A 22 10.80 -10.15 -0.79
CA LEU A 22 11.47 -10.87 -1.87
C LEU A 22 12.83 -11.41 -1.41
N ALA A 23 13.67 -10.58 -0.79
CA ALA A 23 14.98 -11.00 -0.29
C ALA A 23 14.88 -12.17 0.71
N ALA A 24 13.87 -12.15 1.59
CA ALA A 24 13.64 -13.24 2.54
C ALA A 24 13.27 -14.56 1.86
N GLN A 25 12.52 -14.50 0.76
CA GLN A 25 12.18 -15.70 -0.03
C GLN A 25 13.38 -16.22 -0.85
N LEU A 26 14.26 -15.33 -1.32
CA LEU A 26 15.44 -15.68 -2.10
C LEU A 26 16.60 -16.21 -1.25
N LYS A 27 16.63 -15.90 0.04
CA LYS A 27 17.70 -16.29 0.97
C LYS A 27 17.88 -17.82 1.04
N ASP A 28 16.78 -18.56 1.03
CA ASP A 28 16.80 -20.02 1.12
C ASP A 28 17.45 -20.66 -0.15
N ALA A 29 17.50 -19.94 -1.26
CA ALA A 29 18.20 -20.34 -2.48
C ALA A 29 19.66 -19.84 -2.54
N GLY A 30 20.22 -19.34 -1.45
CA GLY A 30 21.60 -18.85 -1.40
C GLY A 30 21.82 -17.53 -2.15
N ILE A 31 20.79 -16.72 -2.28
CA ILE A 31 20.86 -15.40 -2.91
C ILE A 31 20.97 -14.33 -1.83
N ASP A 32 22.10 -13.61 -1.83
CA ASP A 32 22.38 -12.57 -0.86
C ASP A 32 21.83 -11.21 -1.32
N ALA A 33 21.37 -10.40 -0.37
CA ALA A 33 20.84 -9.09 -0.61
C ALA A 33 21.61 -8.00 0.13
N HIS A 34 21.91 -6.90 -0.55
CA HIS A 34 22.37 -5.64 0.01
C HIS A 34 21.37 -4.55 -0.39
N PHE A 35 21.00 -3.66 0.53
CA PHE A 35 20.00 -2.62 0.27
C PHE A 35 20.66 -1.24 0.15
N VAL A 36 20.19 -0.42 -0.79
CA VAL A 36 20.32 1.03 -0.75
C VAL A 36 18.96 1.56 -0.29
N VAL A 37 18.93 2.20 0.87
CA VAL A 37 17.67 2.50 1.56
C VAL A 37 17.67 3.92 2.13
N ASP A 38 16.50 4.58 2.05
CA ASP A 38 16.30 5.86 2.74
C ASP A 38 16.44 5.70 4.25
N ARG A 39 16.99 6.71 4.90
CA ARG A 39 17.22 6.73 6.36
C ARG A 39 15.95 6.45 7.18
N TYR A 40 14.79 6.88 6.69
CA TYR A 40 13.51 6.61 7.35
C TYR A 40 13.27 5.10 7.55
N ASN A 41 13.70 4.29 6.58
CA ASN A 41 13.46 2.84 6.55
C ASN A 41 14.57 2.02 7.23
N LYS A 42 15.60 2.67 7.80
CA LYS A 42 16.75 1.99 8.45
C LYS A 42 16.32 0.92 9.46
N GLY A 43 15.34 1.22 10.31
CA GLY A 43 14.88 0.30 11.35
C GLY A 43 14.34 -1.02 10.82
N GLN A 44 13.76 -1.04 9.62
CA GLN A 44 13.27 -2.26 8.97
C GLN A 44 14.44 -3.17 8.56
N LEU A 45 15.53 -2.58 8.06
CA LEU A 45 16.74 -3.32 7.66
C LEU A 45 17.49 -3.87 8.87
N ASP A 46 17.60 -3.08 9.94
CA ASP A 46 18.21 -3.52 11.20
C ASP A 46 17.46 -4.73 11.77
N ALA A 47 16.13 -4.68 11.77
CA ALA A 47 15.29 -5.78 12.24
C ALA A 47 15.41 -7.04 11.37
N ALA A 48 15.55 -6.87 10.04
CA ALA A 48 15.68 -7.97 9.10
C ALA A 48 17.12 -8.53 9.02
N GLY A 49 18.11 -7.83 9.56
CA GLY A 49 19.52 -8.24 9.55
C GLY A 49 20.19 -8.22 8.19
N HIS A 50 19.71 -7.40 7.25
CA HIS A 50 20.33 -7.23 5.94
C HIS A 50 21.38 -6.13 5.95
N PRO A 51 22.52 -6.29 5.23
CA PRO A 51 23.46 -5.20 4.99
C PRO A 51 22.85 -4.10 4.13
N TYR A 52 23.16 -2.85 4.44
CA TYR A 52 22.59 -1.72 3.71
C TYR A 52 23.56 -0.54 3.58
N THR A 53 23.24 0.35 2.63
CA THR A 53 23.83 1.67 2.45
C THR A 53 22.73 2.70 2.60
N LEU A 54 22.90 3.66 3.50
CA LEU A 54 21.91 4.71 3.74
C LEU A 54 22.02 5.81 2.68
N VAL A 55 20.88 6.28 2.23
CA VAL A 55 20.70 7.50 1.45
C VAL A 55 19.75 8.45 2.19
N ASP A 56 19.77 9.72 1.78
CA ASP A 56 18.94 10.77 2.38
C ASP A 56 18.64 11.81 1.29
N THR A 57 17.44 12.35 1.27
CA THR A 57 16.98 13.30 0.26
C THR A 57 17.82 14.57 0.19
N SER A 58 18.54 14.94 1.27
CA SER A 58 19.48 16.06 1.30
C SER A 58 20.69 15.89 0.38
N MET A 59 20.97 14.64 -0.04
CA MET A 59 22.07 14.35 -0.97
C MET A 59 21.80 14.89 -2.39
N GLY A 60 20.53 15.09 -2.75
CA GLY A 60 20.17 15.50 -4.10
C GLY A 60 20.80 14.60 -5.17
N PRO A 61 21.32 15.16 -6.28
CA PRO A 61 21.98 14.36 -7.34
C PRO A 61 23.20 13.57 -6.88
N GLY A 62 23.82 13.92 -5.74
CA GLY A 62 24.93 13.18 -5.12
C GLY A 62 24.57 11.75 -4.70
N VAL A 63 23.28 11.40 -4.65
CA VAL A 63 22.82 10.02 -4.41
C VAL A 63 23.47 9.03 -5.39
N ARG A 64 23.72 9.44 -6.63
CA ARG A 64 24.38 8.63 -7.65
C ARG A 64 25.74 8.09 -7.18
N GLU A 65 26.56 8.95 -6.57
CA GLU A 65 27.90 8.56 -6.08
C GLU A 65 27.80 7.58 -4.90
N VAL A 66 26.80 7.75 -4.04
CA VAL A 66 26.55 6.83 -2.92
C VAL A 66 26.16 5.46 -3.45
N VAL A 67 25.24 5.40 -4.42
CA VAL A 67 24.83 4.15 -5.08
C VAL A 67 26.01 3.50 -5.83
N ALA A 68 26.80 4.28 -6.58
CA ALA A 68 28.02 3.77 -7.23
C ALA A 68 28.99 3.15 -6.22
N GLY A 69 29.13 3.77 -5.05
CA GLY A 69 29.91 3.22 -3.94
C GLY A 69 29.36 1.91 -3.41
N ALA A 70 28.03 1.78 -3.29
CA ALA A 70 27.37 0.54 -2.89
C ALA A 70 27.58 -0.58 -3.91
N VAL A 71 27.44 -0.29 -5.22
CA VAL A 71 27.70 -1.24 -6.31
C VAL A 71 29.13 -1.75 -6.26
N ARG A 72 30.12 -0.85 -6.11
CA ARG A 72 31.56 -1.25 -6.01
C ARG A 72 31.82 -2.15 -4.81
N ARG A 73 31.20 -1.91 -3.66
CA ARG A 73 31.39 -2.72 -2.44
C ARG A 73 30.65 -4.06 -2.52
N ALA A 74 29.38 -4.04 -2.90
CA ALA A 74 28.55 -5.24 -2.93
C ALA A 74 28.88 -6.15 -4.13
N ARG A 75 29.36 -5.58 -5.24
CA ARG A 75 29.61 -6.27 -6.53
C ARG A 75 28.39 -7.14 -6.89
N PRO A 76 27.21 -6.54 -7.07
CA PRO A 76 25.99 -7.29 -7.31
C PRO A 76 25.99 -7.89 -8.72
N ASP A 77 25.37 -9.05 -8.84
CA ASP A 77 25.08 -9.69 -10.13
C ASP A 77 23.88 -9.03 -10.83
N ALA A 78 23.00 -8.40 -10.06
CA ALA A 78 21.88 -7.59 -10.56
C ALA A 78 21.48 -6.49 -9.58
N ILE A 79 20.83 -5.44 -10.10
CA ILE A 79 20.16 -4.39 -9.33
C ILE A 79 18.67 -4.65 -9.38
N VAL A 80 17.99 -4.71 -8.22
CA VAL A 80 16.55 -4.89 -8.12
C VAL A 80 15.93 -3.54 -7.72
N LEU A 81 15.02 -3.01 -8.54
CA LEU A 81 14.19 -1.89 -8.15
C LEU A 81 13.03 -2.44 -7.33
N SER A 82 13.02 -2.19 -6.03
CA SER A 82 12.02 -2.75 -5.11
C SER A 82 10.59 -2.31 -5.43
N ASP A 83 10.43 -1.15 -6.06
CA ASP A 83 9.22 -0.71 -6.73
C ASP A 83 9.60 0.29 -7.82
N TYR A 84 9.20 0.01 -9.06
CA TYR A 84 9.53 0.82 -10.23
C TYR A 84 9.00 2.27 -10.11
N MET A 85 7.74 2.40 -9.69
CA MET A 85 7.12 3.72 -9.54
C MET A 85 7.74 4.51 -8.40
N ALA A 86 8.03 3.86 -7.27
CA ALA A 86 8.68 4.48 -6.13
C ALA A 86 10.10 4.94 -6.47
N HIS A 87 10.86 4.10 -7.20
CA HIS A 87 12.20 4.44 -7.69
C HIS A 87 12.17 5.67 -8.60
N TRP A 88 11.30 5.65 -9.64
CA TRP A 88 11.15 6.80 -10.53
C TRP A 88 10.75 8.07 -9.76
N LEU A 89 9.72 7.97 -8.92
CA LEU A 89 9.19 9.09 -8.15
C LEU A 89 10.25 9.73 -7.27
N THR A 90 10.96 8.94 -6.48
CA THR A 90 11.92 9.47 -5.52
C THR A 90 13.11 10.13 -6.21
N HIS A 91 13.60 9.57 -7.31
CA HIS A 91 14.74 10.14 -8.03
C HIS A 91 14.39 11.42 -8.77
N VAL A 92 13.21 11.50 -9.40
CA VAL A 92 12.77 12.72 -10.08
C VAL A 92 12.43 13.84 -9.08
N VAL A 93 11.70 13.53 -8.01
CA VAL A 93 11.16 14.56 -7.09
C VAL A 93 12.13 14.89 -5.96
N ASN A 94 12.64 13.87 -5.28
CA ASN A 94 13.43 14.06 -4.06
C ASN A 94 14.91 14.31 -4.37
N TYR A 95 15.51 13.46 -5.21
CA TYR A 95 16.93 13.57 -5.54
C TYR A 95 17.21 14.48 -6.74
N ARG A 96 16.19 14.83 -7.53
CA ARG A 96 16.32 15.69 -8.73
C ARG A 96 17.39 15.19 -9.69
N THR A 97 17.40 13.89 -9.93
CA THR A 97 18.35 13.22 -10.83
C THR A 97 17.60 12.29 -11.78
N ASP A 98 18.27 11.91 -12.85
CA ASP A 98 17.78 10.86 -13.73
C ASP A 98 17.66 9.55 -12.96
N PRO A 99 16.46 8.92 -12.87
CA PRO A 99 16.29 7.65 -12.17
C PRO A 99 17.06 6.49 -12.81
N TRP A 100 17.43 6.61 -14.09
CA TRP A 100 18.04 5.53 -14.86
C TRP A 100 19.55 5.51 -14.82
N PHE A 101 20.17 6.35 -14.00
CA PHE A 101 21.62 6.28 -13.75
C PHE A 101 22.08 4.90 -13.25
N VAL A 102 21.17 4.08 -12.76
CA VAL A 102 21.47 2.71 -12.30
C VAL A 102 21.98 1.80 -13.41
N ASP A 103 21.65 2.10 -14.68
CA ASP A 103 22.12 1.32 -15.83
C ASP A 103 23.60 1.57 -16.14
N ASP A 104 24.13 2.72 -15.75
CA ASP A 104 25.53 3.08 -15.98
C ASP A 104 26.49 2.23 -15.16
N PHE A 105 25.99 1.45 -14.20
CA PHE A 105 26.83 0.63 -13.32
C PHE A 105 27.16 -0.76 -13.85
N GLY A 106 26.51 -1.20 -14.92
CA GLY A 106 26.79 -2.45 -15.61
C GLY A 106 25.95 -3.67 -15.17
N PRO A 107 25.65 -3.92 -13.90
CA PRO A 107 24.75 -5.03 -13.55
C PRO A 107 23.35 -4.83 -14.15
N PRO A 108 22.70 -5.91 -14.67
CA PRO A 108 21.35 -5.84 -15.18
C PRO A 108 20.34 -5.34 -14.12
N VAL A 109 19.31 -4.61 -14.56
CA VAL A 109 18.25 -4.10 -13.69
C VAL A 109 17.02 -4.98 -13.80
N ILE A 110 16.49 -5.41 -12.66
CA ILE A 110 15.26 -6.21 -12.53
C ILE A 110 14.23 -5.37 -11.79
N PRO A 111 13.21 -4.81 -12.45
CA PRO A 111 12.20 -4.00 -11.79
C PRO A 111 11.09 -4.87 -11.18
N ILE A 112 10.60 -4.45 -10.01
CA ILE A 112 9.29 -4.86 -9.47
C ILE A 112 8.29 -3.79 -9.87
N ASP A 113 7.17 -4.18 -10.46
CA ASP A 113 6.10 -3.28 -10.88
C ASP A 113 4.82 -3.55 -10.10
N SER A 114 4.58 -2.76 -9.08
CA SER A 114 3.40 -2.89 -8.23
C SER A 114 2.10 -2.40 -8.90
N VAL A 115 2.22 -1.67 -10.02
CA VAL A 115 1.07 -1.08 -10.72
C VAL A 115 0.80 -1.71 -12.09
N ASN A 116 1.63 -2.64 -12.54
CA ASN A 116 1.55 -3.26 -13.86
C ASN A 116 1.34 -2.20 -14.98
N LEU A 117 2.33 -1.33 -15.14
CA LEU A 117 2.26 -0.24 -16.10
C LEU A 117 2.18 -0.76 -17.53
N GLU A 118 1.08 -0.45 -18.23
CA GLU A 118 0.81 -0.95 -19.58
C GLU A 118 0.85 0.15 -20.67
N ASN A 119 0.80 1.43 -20.29
CA ASN A 119 0.66 2.54 -21.22
C ASN A 119 1.74 3.59 -21.07
N THR A 120 2.05 4.23 -22.20
CA THR A 120 2.89 5.43 -22.28
C THR A 120 2.09 6.70 -21.97
N GLY A 121 2.79 7.79 -21.69
CA GLY A 121 2.18 9.12 -21.56
C GLY A 121 1.35 9.35 -20.31
N LEU A 122 1.54 8.51 -19.27
CA LEU A 122 0.86 8.66 -18.00
C LEU A 122 1.42 9.84 -17.21
N GLU A 123 0.55 10.78 -16.83
CA GLU A 123 0.89 11.85 -15.89
C GLU A 123 0.38 11.56 -14.49
N LEU A 124 1.25 11.72 -13.51
CA LEU A 124 0.89 11.73 -12.09
C LEU A 124 1.04 13.14 -11.51
N GLU A 125 0.21 13.46 -10.54
CA GLU A 125 0.44 14.63 -9.71
C GLU A 125 1.43 14.29 -8.59
N LEU A 126 2.57 14.97 -8.61
CA LEU A 126 3.60 14.85 -7.58
C LEU A 126 3.78 16.20 -6.90
N LEU A 127 3.40 16.28 -5.61
CA LEU A 127 3.52 17.49 -4.81
C LEU A 127 2.97 18.74 -5.52
N GLY A 128 1.81 18.60 -6.15
CA GLY A 128 1.12 19.69 -6.87
C GLY A 128 1.64 19.97 -8.28
N ARG A 129 2.51 19.12 -8.83
CA ARG A 129 3.04 19.26 -10.20
C ARG A 129 2.70 18.05 -11.05
N PRO A 130 2.13 18.23 -12.26
CA PRO A 130 2.01 17.15 -13.21
C PRO A 130 3.40 16.67 -13.62
N THR A 131 3.62 15.38 -13.58
CA THR A 131 4.91 14.77 -13.91
C THR A 131 4.66 13.51 -14.75
N LEU A 132 5.31 13.45 -15.91
CA LEU A 132 5.20 12.32 -16.83
C LEU A 132 5.93 11.11 -16.23
N VAL A 133 5.22 9.99 -16.09
CA VAL A 133 5.80 8.72 -15.65
C VAL A 133 6.69 8.15 -16.75
N SER A 134 7.87 7.68 -16.40
CA SER A 134 8.72 6.96 -17.33
C SER A 134 8.05 5.67 -17.78
N ASP A 135 8.04 5.44 -19.08
CA ASP A 135 7.50 4.23 -19.70
C ASP A 135 8.57 3.15 -19.97
N ARG A 136 9.77 3.33 -19.43
CA ARG A 136 10.93 2.45 -19.66
C ARG A 136 10.66 0.99 -19.28
N ILE A 137 9.79 0.74 -18.28
CA ILE A 137 9.41 -0.61 -17.89
C ILE A 137 8.75 -1.38 -19.04
N LEU A 138 8.07 -0.68 -19.96
CA LEU A 138 7.42 -1.30 -21.12
C LEU A 138 8.43 -1.89 -22.12
N THR A 139 9.70 -1.51 -22.01
CA THR A 139 10.79 -2.06 -22.84
C THR A 139 11.69 -3.01 -22.06
N ALA A 140 11.52 -3.14 -20.75
CA ALA A 140 12.29 -4.07 -19.92
C ALA A 140 12.09 -5.51 -20.41
N PRO A 141 13.15 -6.34 -20.47
CA PRO A 141 13.03 -7.74 -20.92
C PRO A 141 12.11 -8.59 -20.04
N ALA A 142 12.06 -8.26 -18.74
CA ALA A 142 11.12 -8.81 -17.76
C ALA A 142 10.97 -7.85 -16.59
N HIS A 143 9.83 -7.94 -15.91
CA HIS A 143 9.58 -7.29 -14.62
C HIS A 143 8.74 -8.22 -13.72
N LEU A 144 8.86 -8.03 -12.42
CA LEU A 144 8.16 -8.82 -11.41
C LEU A 144 6.85 -8.12 -11.03
N LEU A 145 5.75 -8.87 -11.00
CA LEU A 145 4.44 -8.39 -10.61
C LEU A 145 4.09 -8.94 -9.21
N PRO A 146 4.19 -8.15 -8.14
CA PRO A 146 3.85 -8.61 -6.79
C PRO A 146 2.34 -8.89 -6.66
N VAL A 147 1.98 -10.08 -6.21
CA VAL A 147 0.62 -10.50 -5.89
C VAL A 147 0.50 -10.54 -4.35
N PRO A 148 -0.47 -9.86 -3.72
CA PRO A 148 -1.82 -9.47 -4.19
C PRO A 148 -1.96 -8.12 -4.90
N ALA A 149 -0.98 -7.23 -4.92
CA ALA A 149 -1.13 -5.94 -5.61
C ALA A 149 -1.56 -6.12 -7.07
N ASN A 150 -0.96 -7.09 -7.75
CA ASN A 150 -1.33 -7.50 -9.11
C ASN A 150 -2.20 -8.76 -9.12
N ARG A 151 -2.80 -9.04 -10.25
CA ARG A 151 -3.60 -10.25 -10.47
C ARG A 151 -2.71 -11.49 -10.53
N PRO A 152 -3.10 -12.61 -9.91
CA PRO A 152 -2.34 -13.85 -10.00
C PRO A 152 -2.34 -14.46 -11.42
N ASP A 153 -3.35 -14.17 -12.23
CA ASP A 153 -3.48 -14.65 -13.62
C ASP A 153 -2.94 -13.67 -14.67
N ALA A 154 -2.21 -12.62 -14.26
CA ALA A 154 -1.53 -11.69 -15.16
C ALA A 154 -0.39 -12.40 -15.92
N THR A 155 -0.74 -13.39 -16.73
CA THR A 155 0.18 -14.21 -17.53
C THR A 155 0.23 -13.72 -18.97
N GLY A 156 1.40 -13.78 -19.56
CA GLY A 156 1.61 -13.38 -20.95
C GLY A 156 2.37 -12.07 -21.07
N GLY A 157 3.56 -12.11 -21.65
CA GLY A 157 4.39 -10.94 -21.87
C GLY A 157 5.63 -10.87 -20.98
N ARG A 158 5.98 -9.67 -20.56
CA ARG A 158 7.21 -9.38 -19.80
C ARG A 158 6.99 -9.38 -18.29
N GLY A 159 5.75 -9.17 -17.85
CA GLY A 159 5.37 -9.23 -16.44
C GLY A 159 5.29 -10.66 -15.93
N LEU A 160 5.88 -10.91 -14.78
CA LEU A 160 5.94 -12.22 -14.13
C LEU A 160 5.31 -12.13 -12.72
N PRO A 161 4.07 -12.63 -12.55
CA PRO A 161 3.42 -12.66 -11.24
C PRO A 161 4.21 -13.54 -10.27
N TYR A 162 4.40 -13.03 -9.04
CA TYR A 162 5.04 -13.77 -7.97
C TYR A 162 4.36 -13.52 -6.63
N ARG A 163 4.51 -14.44 -5.70
CA ARG A 163 4.02 -14.27 -4.33
C ARG A 163 4.84 -13.19 -3.63
N ALA A 164 4.26 -11.99 -3.47
CA ALA A 164 4.98 -10.84 -2.90
C ALA A 164 5.46 -11.09 -1.47
N ALA A 165 4.69 -11.88 -0.70
CA ALA A 165 5.03 -12.24 0.67
C ALA A 165 4.64 -13.69 0.97
N ARG A 166 5.31 -14.25 1.98
CA ARG A 166 4.86 -15.52 2.58
C ARG A 166 3.55 -15.28 3.33
N THR A 167 2.63 -16.23 3.23
CA THR A 167 1.43 -16.22 4.07
C THR A 167 1.86 -16.35 5.53
N PRO A 168 1.54 -15.38 6.41
CA PRO A 168 1.92 -15.46 7.80
C PRO A 168 1.21 -16.63 8.49
N ALA A 169 1.90 -17.33 9.37
CA ALA A 169 1.24 -18.29 10.24
C ALA A 169 0.23 -17.52 11.14
N PRO A 170 -0.99 -18.02 11.30
CA PRO A 170 -1.95 -17.39 12.19
C PRO A 170 -1.37 -17.38 13.63
N PRO A 171 -1.52 -16.28 14.38
CA PRO A 171 -1.08 -16.24 15.75
C PRO A 171 -1.84 -17.30 16.55
N SER A 172 -1.18 -17.94 17.53
CA SER A 172 -1.91 -18.80 18.46
C SER A 172 -2.98 -18.00 19.18
N GLU A 173 -4.07 -18.65 19.58
CA GLU A 173 -5.15 -17.99 20.34
C GLU A 173 -4.61 -17.30 21.61
N ALA A 174 -3.69 -17.93 22.31
CA ALA A 174 -3.06 -17.36 23.49
C ALA A 174 -2.26 -16.08 23.16
N ALA A 175 -1.44 -16.10 22.11
CA ALA A 175 -0.68 -14.94 21.67
C ALA A 175 -1.61 -13.80 21.20
N ARG A 176 -2.67 -14.13 20.44
CA ARG A 176 -3.69 -13.16 20.03
C ARG A 176 -4.39 -12.52 21.23
N LYS A 177 -4.80 -13.32 22.21
CA LYS A 177 -5.47 -12.84 23.42
C LYS A 177 -4.56 -11.97 24.26
N GLU A 178 -3.31 -12.34 24.42
CA GLU A 178 -2.30 -11.55 25.16
C GLU A 178 -2.04 -10.20 24.48
N LEU A 179 -1.84 -10.20 23.15
CA LEU A 179 -1.64 -8.96 22.41
C LEU A 179 -2.87 -8.05 22.51
N ARG A 180 -4.08 -8.60 22.36
CA ARG A 180 -5.32 -7.82 22.52
C ARG A 180 -5.42 -7.19 23.91
N ARG A 181 -5.07 -7.94 24.96
CA ARG A 181 -5.05 -7.43 26.34
C ARG A 181 -4.04 -6.28 26.50
N SER A 182 -2.83 -6.42 25.94
CA SER A 182 -1.81 -5.36 25.96
C SER A 182 -2.25 -4.08 25.23
N LEU A 183 -3.10 -4.21 24.21
CA LEU A 183 -3.74 -3.10 23.48
C LEU A 183 -4.96 -2.53 24.23
N GLY A 184 -5.34 -3.09 25.37
CA GLY A 184 -6.50 -2.65 26.15
C GLY A 184 -7.84 -3.10 25.59
N VAL A 185 -7.85 -4.14 24.72
CA VAL A 185 -9.05 -4.73 24.13
C VAL A 185 -9.57 -5.83 25.08
N ARG A 186 -10.81 -5.70 25.54
CA ARG A 186 -11.47 -6.64 26.46
C ARG A 186 -12.15 -7.78 25.71
N ASP A 187 -12.50 -8.83 26.46
CA ASP A 187 -13.30 -9.92 25.90
C ASP A 187 -14.66 -9.38 25.40
N GLY A 188 -15.06 -9.80 24.21
CA GLY A 188 -16.29 -9.32 23.54
C GLY A 188 -16.15 -8.00 22.76
N GLU A 189 -15.09 -7.22 22.94
CA GLU A 189 -14.84 -6.04 22.14
C GLU A 189 -14.28 -6.43 20.75
N ARG A 190 -14.51 -5.58 19.74
CA ARG A 190 -13.96 -5.74 18.39
C ARG A 190 -12.86 -4.71 18.14
N LEU A 191 -11.80 -5.13 17.47
CA LEU A 191 -10.65 -4.30 17.13
C LEU A 191 -10.61 -4.00 15.64
N LEU A 192 -10.85 -2.74 15.27
CA LEU A 192 -10.73 -2.23 13.90
C LEU A 192 -9.36 -1.59 13.71
N MET A 193 -8.55 -2.14 12.77
CA MET A 193 -7.27 -1.57 12.41
C MET A 193 -7.44 -0.47 11.36
N LEU A 194 -6.79 0.66 11.60
CA LEU A 194 -6.76 1.85 10.75
C LEU A 194 -5.31 2.08 10.30
N PRO A 195 -4.86 1.48 9.20
CA PRO A 195 -3.51 1.73 8.69
C PRO A 195 -3.39 3.16 8.20
N THR A 196 -2.34 3.85 8.61
CA THR A 196 -2.01 5.20 8.21
C THR A 196 -0.56 5.27 7.74
N LEU A 197 -0.26 6.18 6.84
CA LEU A 197 1.04 6.27 6.21
C LEU A 197 1.59 7.70 6.30
N PRO A 198 2.91 7.88 6.48
CA PRO A 198 3.53 9.19 6.57
C PRO A 198 3.24 10.08 5.36
N TRP A 199 3.15 9.52 4.15
CA TRP A 199 2.85 10.29 2.96
C TRP A 199 1.45 10.95 2.99
N GLN A 200 0.48 10.39 3.72
CA GLN A 200 -0.82 11.02 3.91
C GLN A 200 -0.69 12.37 4.64
N ARG A 201 0.20 12.43 5.65
CA ARG A 201 0.52 13.68 6.36
C ARG A 201 1.24 14.67 5.44
N ILE A 202 2.13 14.19 4.57
CA ILE A 202 2.81 15.04 3.57
C ILE A 202 1.79 15.66 2.60
N MET A 203 0.81 14.89 2.13
CA MET A 203 -0.23 15.39 1.24
C MET A 203 -1.05 16.53 1.88
N GLN A 204 -1.22 16.54 3.20
CA GLN A 204 -1.90 17.61 3.92
C GLN A 204 -1.19 18.98 3.84
N THR A 205 0.11 19.00 3.54
CA THR A 205 0.93 20.21 3.54
C THR A 205 1.57 20.55 2.20
N GLN A 206 1.92 19.54 1.40
CA GLN A 206 2.77 19.70 0.21
C GLN A 206 2.07 19.37 -1.11
N ALA A 207 0.88 18.76 -1.09
CA ALA A 207 0.14 18.45 -2.31
C ALA A 207 -0.50 19.69 -2.94
N GLY A 208 -0.95 19.55 -4.19
CA GLY A 208 -1.79 20.55 -4.86
C GLY A 208 -3.09 20.82 -4.08
N PRO A 209 -3.74 21.97 -4.31
CA PRO A 209 -4.84 22.45 -3.45
C PRO A 209 -5.93 21.38 -3.23
N LEU A 210 -6.41 20.75 -4.29
CA LEU A 210 -7.51 19.79 -4.22
C LEU A 210 -7.12 18.51 -3.46
N THR A 211 -5.95 17.94 -3.78
CA THR A 211 -5.43 16.76 -3.07
C THR A 211 -5.20 17.06 -1.59
N ARG A 212 -4.71 18.25 -1.26
CA ARG A 212 -4.53 18.70 0.13
C ARG A 212 -5.85 18.75 0.89
N GLU A 213 -6.88 19.32 0.28
CA GLU A 213 -8.22 19.37 0.88
C GLU A 213 -8.78 17.95 1.14
N LEU A 214 -8.62 17.03 0.19
CA LEU A 214 -9.01 15.64 0.41
C LEU A 214 -8.22 15.00 1.56
N ALA A 215 -6.89 15.15 1.56
CA ALA A 215 -6.02 14.59 2.59
C ALA A 215 -6.35 15.10 4.01
N VAL A 216 -6.82 16.34 4.14
CA VAL A 216 -7.24 16.94 5.42
C VAL A 216 -8.66 16.53 5.80
N ARG A 217 -9.59 16.49 4.83
CA ARG A 217 -11.02 16.41 5.12
C ARG A 217 -11.56 14.97 5.12
N VAL A 218 -10.98 14.06 4.32
CA VAL A 218 -11.43 12.66 4.29
C VAL A 218 -11.25 11.99 5.65
N PRO A 219 -10.12 12.10 6.37
CA PRO A 219 -10.01 11.55 7.72
C PRO A 219 -11.05 12.09 8.69
N ARG A 220 -11.42 13.38 8.59
CA ARG A 220 -12.44 14.01 9.44
C ARG A 220 -13.83 13.45 9.18
N LEU A 221 -14.17 13.20 7.91
CA LEU A 221 -15.44 12.60 7.53
C LEU A 221 -15.51 11.15 8.05
N VAL A 222 -14.49 10.35 7.76
CA VAL A 222 -14.41 8.97 8.22
C VAL A 222 -14.42 8.88 9.75
N GLY A 223 -13.73 9.77 10.44
CA GLY A 223 -13.78 9.84 11.90
C GLY A 223 -15.18 10.06 12.47
N ARG A 224 -16.06 10.81 11.76
CA ARG A 224 -17.48 10.94 12.13
C ARG A 224 -18.21 9.59 12.00
N TYR A 225 -17.96 8.85 10.93
CA TYR A 225 -18.55 7.52 10.70
C TYR A 225 -18.10 6.52 11.77
N LEU A 226 -16.81 6.49 12.07
CA LEU A 226 -16.22 5.61 13.07
C LEU A 226 -16.81 5.84 14.47
N ARG A 227 -17.16 7.08 14.83
CA ARG A 227 -17.82 7.38 16.11
C ARG A 227 -19.24 6.81 16.22
N ARG A 228 -19.90 6.49 15.11
CA ARG A 228 -21.24 5.84 15.10
C ARG A 228 -21.17 4.35 15.42
N LEU A 229 -20.01 3.71 15.26
CA LEU A 229 -19.85 2.30 15.55
C LEU A 229 -20.09 2.00 17.05
N PRO A 230 -20.58 0.80 17.38
CA PRO A 230 -20.89 0.39 18.75
C PRO A 230 -19.77 0.73 19.73
N SER A 231 -20.12 1.07 20.98
CA SER A 231 -19.18 1.51 22.02
C SER A 231 -18.12 0.47 22.39
N HIS A 232 -18.37 -0.79 22.09
CA HIS A 232 -17.43 -1.91 22.25
C HIS A 232 -16.53 -2.15 21.02
N THR A 233 -16.52 -1.23 20.03
CA THR A 233 -15.51 -1.19 18.98
C THR A 233 -14.30 -0.43 19.47
N ARG A 234 -13.10 -1.02 19.36
CA ARG A 234 -11.79 -0.39 19.63
C ARG A 234 -11.11 -0.08 18.31
N PHE A 235 -10.32 0.97 18.27
CA PHE A 235 -9.58 1.43 17.11
C PHE A 235 -8.08 1.28 17.35
N LEU A 236 -7.39 0.72 16.37
CA LEU A 236 -5.94 0.59 16.35
C LEU A 236 -5.40 1.35 15.14
N ALA A 237 -4.90 2.56 15.35
CA ALA A 237 -4.17 3.29 14.32
C ALA A 237 -2.73 2.73 14.23
N VAL A 238 -2.33 2.29 13.05
CA VAL A 238 -0.99 1.74 12.80
C VAL A 238 -0.29 2.61 11.76
N GLY A 239 0.80 3.24 12.18
CA GLY A 239 1.46 4.33 11.48
C GLY A 239 1.19 5.69 12.15
N PRO A 240 1.69 6.80 11.55
CA PRO A 240 1.50 8.13 12.13
C PRO A 240 0.01 8.47 12.19
N TYR A 241 -0.49 8.71 13.39
CA TYR A 241 -1.90 9.05 13.57
C TYR A 241 -2.28 10.32 12.81
N LEU A 242 -3.42 10.25 12.12
CA LEU A 242 -4.00 11.41 11.43
C LEU A 242 -4.97 12.10 12.41
N GLU A 243 -4.58 13.24 12.96
CA GLU A 243 -5.38 14.04 13.92
C GLU A 243 -6.82 14.29 13.47
N GLY A 244 -7.02 14.33 12.15
CA GLY A 244 -8.33 14.52 11.54
C GLY A 244 -9.38 13.48 11.91
N PHE A 245 -9.02 12.27 12.34
CA PHE A 245 -10.02 11.28 12.75
C PHE A 245 -10.81 11.69 14.00
N GLY A 246 -10.18 12.37 14.95
CA GLY A 246 -10.87 12.83 16.17
C GLY A 246 -11.60 11.71 16.91
N LEU A 247 -10.96 10.55 17.05
CA LEU A 247 -11.52 9.38 17.74
C LEU A 247 -11.41 9.55 19.26
N PRO A 248 -12.34 8.97 20.05
CA PRO A 248 -12.27 8.97 21.50
C PRO A 248 -10.99 8.27 22.01
N GLU A 249 -10.26 8.94 22.90
CA GLU A 249 -8.97 8.44 23.41
C GLU A 249 -9.11 7.10 24.15
N ASP A 250 -10.22 6.89 24.84
CA ASP A 250 -10.52 5.65 25.56
C ASP A 250 -10.78 4.45 24.63
N ARG A 251 -11.07 4.72 23.35
CA ARG A 251 -11.31 3.71 22.32
C ARG A 251 -10.15 3.54 21.35
N LEU A 252 -9.14 4.41 21.39
CA LEU A 252 -8.04 4.49 20.44
C LEU A 252 -6.74 3.95 21.03
N ARG A 253 -6.02 3.17 20.23
CA ARG A 253 -4.60 2.87 20.41
C ARG A 253 -3.83 3.29 19.17
N VAL A 254 -2.64 3.83 19.36
CA VAL A 254 -1.75 4.29 18.28
C VAL A 254 -0.43 3.54 18.39
N GLU A 255 -0.01 2.93 17.29
CA GLU A 255 1.28 2.29 17.11
C GLU A 255 2.01 3.01 15.98
N GLU A 256 2.75 4.06 16.30
CA GLU A 256 3.35 4.97 15.30
C GLU A 256 4.52 4.33 14.55
N SER A 257 5.28 3.47 15.20
CA SER A 257 6.42 2.79 14.61
C SER A 257 6.36 1.29 14.87
N TYR A 258 6.68 0.50 13.86
CA TYR A 258 6.59 -0.96 13.93
C TYR A 258 7.57 -1.63 12.96
N THR A 259 7.97 -2.85 13.31
CA THR A 259 8.62 -3.76 12.36
C THR A 259 7.59 -4.52 11.54
N ALA A 260 8.00 -5.17 10.45
CA ALA A 260 7.12 -6.02 9.66
C ALA A 260 6.47 -7.14 10.49
N GLU A 261 7.22 -7.75 11.41
CA GLU A 261 6.73 -8.78 12.34
C GLU A 261 5.68 -8.22 13.31
N ARG A 262 5.94 -7.03 13.86
CA ARG A 262 4.99 -6.35 14.74
C ARG A 262 3.71 -6.01 14.00
N TYR A 263 3.82 -5.52 12.76
CA TYR A 263 2.66 -5.24 11.90
C TYR A 263 1.82 -6.49 11.66
N ALA A 264 2.45 -7.60 11.30
CA ALA A 264 1.74 -8.88 11.10
C ALA A 264 1.02 -9.34 12.38
N SER A 265 1.65 -9.16 13.54
CA SER A 265 1.03 -9.49 14.85
C SER A 265 -0.18 -8.60 15.15
N LEU A 266 -0.09 -7.29 14.93
CA LEU A 266 -1.19 -6.33 15.11
C LEU A 266 -2.36 -6.64 14.17
N LEU A 267 -2.05 -6.95 12.92
CA LEU A 267 -3.04 -7.34 11.92
C LEU A 267 -3.75 -8.64 12.35
N GLY A 268 -3.02 -9.69 12.74
CA GLY A 268 -3.59 -10.96 13.23
C GLY A 268 -4.41 -10.82 14.52
N ALA A 269 -4.15 -9.78 15.34
CA ALA A 269 -4.95 -9.46 16.52
C ALA A 269 -6.26 -8.71 16.19
N SER A 270 -6.35 -8.10 15.01
CA SER A 270 -7.47 -7.28 14.59
C SER A 270 -8.65 -8.14 14.12
N ASP A 271 -9.86 -7.59 14.22
CA ASP A 271 -11.09 -8.24 13.74
C ASP A 271 -11.47 -7.78 12.34
N ALA A 272 -11.00 -6.59 11.92
CA ALA A 272 -11.16 -6.04 10.58
C ALA A 272 -10.14 -4.93 10.30
N VAL A 273 -9.98 -4.58 9.01
CA VAL A 273 -9.14 -3.46 8.52
C VAL A 273 -10.00 -2.49 7.73
N LEU A 274 -9.85 -1.19 7.99
CA LEU A 274 -10.41 -0.12 7.15
C LEU A 274 -9.31 0.50 6.31
N ALA A 275 -9.40 0.38 4.99
CA ALA A 275 -8.55 1.10 4.05
C ALA A 275 -9.28 2.33 3.49
N LEU A 276 -8.65 3.50 3.56
CA LEU A 276 -9.21 4.75 3.06
C LEU A 276 -8.99 4.96 1.55
N PHE A 277 -8.29 4.04 0.90
CA PHE A 277 -7.93 4.12 -0.51
C PHE A 277 -7.47 2.76 -1.06
N LEU A 278 -7.45 2.66 -2.39
CA LEU A 278 -6.84 1.54 -3.12
C LEU A 278 -5.80 2.08 -4.11
N PRO A 279 -4.71 1.34 -4.38
CA PRO A 279 -4.32 0.07 -3.76
C PRO A 279 -3.97 0.25 -2.28
N SER A 280 -4.19 -0.78 -1.50
CA SER A 280 -3.90 -0.75 -0.07
C SER A 280 -3.05 -1.94 0.33
N PHE A 281 -1.80 -1.67 0.66
CA PHE A 281 -0.87 -2.67 1.19
C PHE A 281 -1.42 -3.37 2.44
N ALA A 282 -2.21 -2.65 3.24
CA ALA A 282 -2.87 -3.22 4.41
C ALA A 282 -3.93 -4.28 4.03
N LEU A 283 -4.71 -4.06 2.97
CA LEU A 283 -5.66 -5.07 2.49
C LEU A 283 -4.96 -6.26 1.84
N GLU A 284 -3.86 -6.03 1.13
CA GLU A 284 -3.02 -7.10 0.60
C GLU A 284 -2.49 -8.01 1.72
N ARG A 285 -2.07 -7.42 2.82
CA ARG A 285 -1.65 -8.18 4.01
C ARG A 285 -2.82 -8.80 4.76
N ALA A 286 -3.96 -8.13 4.80
CA ALA A 286 -5.17 -8.63 5.46
C ALA A 286 -5.70 -9.91 4.78
N VAL A 287 -5.69 -9.99 3.45
CA VAL A 287 -6.10 -11.20 2.74
C VAL A 287 -5.17 -12.38 3.06
N LEU A 288 -3.85 -12.14 3.13
CA LEU A 288 -2.88 -13.18 3.50
C LEU A 288 -3.03 -13.63 4.96
N ALA A 289 -3.38 -12.72 5.87
CA ALA A 289 -3.59 -12.99 7.29
C ALA A 289 -5.02 -13.46 7.65
N ASP A 290 -5.89 -13.63 6.65
CA ASP A 290 -7.31 -13.98 6.81
C ASP A 290 -8.13 -12.98 7.65
N VAL A 291 -7.80 -11.69 7.55
CA VAL A 291 -8.53 -10.62 8.24
C VAL A 291 -9.47 -9.92 7.26
N PRO A 292 -10.78 -9.80 7.56
CA PRO A 292 -11.71 -9.10 6.69
C PRO A 292 -11.40 -7.60 6.63
N GLY A 293 -11.77 -6.96 5.52
CA GLY A 293 -11.57 -5.53 5.34
C GLY A 293 -12.77 -4.82 4.74
N LEU A 294 -12.75 -3.50 4.87
CA LEU A 294 -13.56 -2.58 4.10
C LEU A 294 -12.65 -1.52 3.50
N PHE A 295 -12.89 -1.14 2.24
CA PHE A 295 -12.24 0.01 1.64
C PHE A 295 -13.24 1.02 1.13
N THR A 296 -12.85 2.29 1.16
CA THR A 296 -13.66 3.39 0.69
C THR A 296 -13.13 3.94 -0.62
N VAL A 297 -14.05 4.31 -1.51
CA VAL A 297 -13.78 5.00 -2.77
C VAL A 297 -14.79 6.13 -2.95
N ASN A 298 -14.55 7.05 -3.87
CA ASN A 298 -15.57 7.93 -4.38
C ASN A 298 -15.65 7.78 -5.90
N THR A 299 -16.78 7.29 -6.40
CA THR A 299 -17.00 7.15 -7.86
C THR A 299 -17.80 8.28 -8.45
N PHE A 300 -18.27 9.22 -7.64
CA PHE A 300 -19.11 10.34 -8.04
C PHE A 300 -18.29 11.60 -8.31
N ASP A 301 -18.65 12.30 -9.38
CA ASP A 301 -18.24 13.68 -9.59
C ASP A 301 -19.30 14.60 -8.99
N VAL A 302 -18.92 15.30 -7.92
CA VAL A 302 -19.85 16.12 -7.15
C VAL A 302 -19.52 17.59 -7.35
N ASP A 303 -20.21 18.23 -8.27
CA ASP A 303 -20.10 19.66 -8.54
C ASP A 303 -21.42 20.36 -8.25
N GLY A 304 -21.42 21.16 -7.18
CA GLY A 304 -22.55 21.98 -6.75
C GLY A 304 -23.85 21.18 -6.52
N GLU A 305 -24.98 21.84 -6.74
CA GLU A 305 -26.33 21.27 -6.54
C GLU A 305 -26.65 20.09 -7.49
N PRO A 306 -26.22 20.07 -8.78
CA PRO A 306 -26.42 18.90 -9.62
C PRO A 306 -25.73 17.63 -9.07
N GLY A 307 -24.48 17.76 -8.64
CA GLY A 307 -23.74 16.66 -8.03
C GLY A 307 -24.36 16.17 -6.73
N LEU A 308 -24.84 17.09 -5.89
CA LEU A 308 -25.53 16.76 -4.65
C LEU A 308 -26.86 16.02 -4.90
N ARG A 309 -27.62 16.40 -5.95
CA ARG A 309 -28.82 15.65 -6.36
C ARG A 309 -28.45 14.25 -6.83
N LEU A 310 -27.41 14.10 -7.64
CA LEU A 310 -26.94 12.79 -8.11
C LEU A 310 -26.62 11.86 -6.95
N LEU A 311 -25.91 12.34 -5.91
CA LEU A 311 -25.66 11.57 -4.69
C LEU A 311 -26.96 11.22 -3.96
N SER A 312 -27.86 12.19 -3.82
CA SER A 312 -29.15 11.98 -3.12
C SER A 312 -30.00 10.92 -3.79
N ASP A 313 -30.04 10.93 -5.13
CA ASP A 313 -30.78 9.93 -5.90
C ASP A 313 -30.14 8.54 -5.81
N ALA A 314 -28.78 8.49 -5.84
CA ALA A 314 -28.06 7.22 -5.75
C ALA A 314 -28.15 6.55 -4.38
N PHE A 315 -28.17 7.33 -3.30
CA PHE A 315 -28.10 6.82 -1.92
C PHE A 315 -29.43 6.90 -1.16
N GLY A 316 -30.51 7.38 -1.80
CA GLY A 316 -31.77 7.64 -1.14
C GLY A 316 -31.73 8.82 -0.16
N GLY A 317 -30.77 9.70 -0.33
CA GLY A 317 -30.52 10.89 0.49
C GLY A 317 -29.05 11.10 0.80
N VAL A 318 -28.70 12.31 1.22
CA VAL A 318 -27.34 12.65 1.67
C VAL A 318 -27.38 13.05 3.14
N SER A 319 -26.56 12.40 3.96
CA SER A 319 -26.52 12.67 5.38
C SER A 319 -26.12 14.11 5.69
N PRO A 320 -26.54 14.67 6.86
CA PRO A 320 -26.13 16.00 7.28
C PRO A 320 -24.59 16.16 7.38
N ALA A 321 -23.90 15.10 7.75
CA ALA A 321 -22.43 15.10 7.85
C ALA A 321 -21.77 15.26 6.49
N VAL A 322 -22.21 14.49 5.49
CA VAL A 322 -21.71 14.55 4.10
C VAL A 322 -22.11 15.88 3.47
N ARG A 323 -23.36 16.34 3.61
CA ARG A 323 -23.80 17.64 3.11
C ARG A 323 -22.95 18.79 3.65
N SER A 324 -22.70 18.80 4.96
CA SER A 324 -21.84 19.80 5.59
C SER A 324 -20.39 19.73 5.11
N TRP A 325 -19.89 18.51 4.88
CA TRP A 325 -18.55 18.28 4.37
C TRP A 325 -18.40 18.80 2.94
N LEU A 326 -19.37 18.49 2.05
CA LEU A 326 -19.41 18.98 0.67
C LEU A 326 -19.55 20.51 0.61
N ALA A 327 -20.43 21.09 1.41
CA ALA A 327 -20.60 22.56 1.47
C ALA A 327 -19.33 23.30 1.92
N ALA A 328 -18.50 22.65 2.72
CA ALA A 328 -17.22 23.21 3.17
C ALA A 328 -16.05 22.90 2.24
N PHE A 329 -16.24 22.04 1.22
CA PHE A 329 -15.18 21.67 0.28
C PHE A 329 -15.00 22.80 -0.76
N PRO A 330 -13.76 23.22 -1.06
CA PRO A 330 -13.51 24.38 -1.94
C PRO A 330 -13.53 23.98 -3.42
N GLY A 331 -14.68 23.67 -3.96
CA GLY A 331 -14.87 23.32 -5.37
C GLY A 331 -15.46 21.91 -5.56
N PRO A 332 -15.44 21.39 -6.79
CA PRO A 332 -15.96 20.06 -7.10
C PRO A 332 -15.13 18.96 -6.42
N VAL A 333 -15.81 17.89 -6.01
CA VAL A 333 -15.17 16.66 -5.51
C VAL A 333 -15.17 15.64 -6.64
N PRO A 334 -14.02 15.40 -7.28
CA PRO A 334 -13.93 14.45 -8.38
C PRO A 334 -13.97 12.99 -7.87
N PRO A 335 -14.21 12.02 -8.74
CA PRO A 335 -14.00 10.61 -8.41
C PRO A 335 -12.56 10.35 -7.96
N PHE A 336 -12.40 9.50 -6.94
CA PHE A 336 -11.07 9.06 -6.50
C PHE A 336 -11.11 7.69 -5.82
N HIS A 337 -10.08 6.89 -6.07
CA HIS A 337 -9.78 5.68 -5.31
C HIS A 337 -8.76 5.95 -4.21
N MET A 338 -7.89 6.93 -4.43
CA MET A 338 -6.90 7.42 -3.49
C MET A 338 -6.57 8.89 -3.76
N TRP A 339 -5.82 9.51 -2.88
CA TRP A 339 -5.15 10.77 -3.14
C TRP A 339 -3.61 10.53 -3.12
N PRO A 340 -2.84 11.14 -4.01
CA PRO A 340 -3.19 12.19 -4.97
C PRO A 340 -4.06 11.68 -6.14
N LEU A 341 -4.96 12.56 -6.61
CA LEU A 341 -6.05 12.20 -7.55
C LEU A 341 -5.59 11.61 -8.87
N ARG A 342 -4.51 12.11 -9.45
CA ARG A 342 -4.04 11.64 -10.78
C ARG A 342 -3.55 10.19 -10.77
N TRP A 343 -3.30 9.63 -9.60
CA TRP A 343 -2.98 8.22 -9.46
C TRP A 343 -4.15 7.30 -9.80
N ASN A 344 -5.38 7.82 -9.80
CA ASN A 344 -6.56 7.02 -10.14
C ASN A 344 -6.47 6.39 -11.53
N ALA A 345 -5.88 7.09 -12.52
CA ALA A 345 -5.72 6.55 -13.86
C ALA A 345 -4.81 5.33 -13.94
N VAL A 346 -3.85 5.22 -13.02
CA VAL A 346 -2.95 4.05 -12.91
C VAL A 346 -3.62 2.92 -12.15
N VAL A 347 -4.31 3.29 -11.07
CA VAL A 347 -4.79 2.36 -10.05
C VAL A 347 -6.11 1.72 -10.44
N SER A 348 -7.02 2.44 -11.12
CA SER A 348 -8.34 1.92 -11.50
C SER A 348 -8.24 0.61 -12.28
N ARG A 349 -7.31 0.51 -13.21
CA ARG A 349 -7.10 -0.69 -14.02
C ARG A 349 -6.66 -1.91 -13.21
N LEU A 350 -5.78 -1.70 -12.23
CA LEU A 350 -5.36 -2.78 -11.32
C LEU A 350 -6.54 -3.36 -10.56
N LEU A 351 -7.52 -2.50 -10.25
CA LEU A 351 -8.61 -2.85 -9.35
C LEU A 351 -9.84 -3.38 -10.06
N GLU A 352 -10.06 -3.00 -11.33
CA GLU A 352 -11.27 -3.37 -12.08
C GLU A 352 -11.44 -4.88 -12.26
N ALA A 353 -10.34 -5.65 -12.28
CA ALA A 353 -10.39 -7.09 -12.46
C ALA A 353 -9.53 -7.87 -11.45
N ASN A 354 -9.01 -7.23 -10.40
CA ASN A 354 -8.23 -7.93 -9.38
C ASN A 354 -9.16 -8.60 -8.36
N PRO A 355 -9.10 -9.93 -8.20
CA PRO A 355 -9.89 -10.67 -7.21
C PRO A 355 -9.68 -10.18 -5.76
N LEU A 356 -8.58 -9.48 -5.47
CA LEU A 356 -8.36 -8.82 -4.19
C LEU A 356 -9.55 -7.96 -3.77
N THR A 357 -10.21 -7.28 -4.71
CA THR A 357 -11.35 -6.40 -4.41
C THR A 357 -12.59 -7.14 -3.91
N THR A 358 -12.71 -8.45 -4.18
CA THR A 358 -13.82 -9.29 -3.70
C THR A 358 -13.60 -9.82 -2.28
N THR A 359 -12.37 -9.71 -1.77
CA THR A 359 -11.98 -10.21 -0.43
C THR A 359 -12.34 -9.25 0.71
N ALA A 360 -12.78 -8.04 0.37
CA ALA A 360 -13.18 -6.98 1.29
C ALA A 360 -14.49 -6.35 0.84
N LEU A 361 -15.18 -5.64 1.74
CA LEU A 361 -16.31 -4.82 1.36
C LEU A 361 -15.85 -3.52 0.73
N ARG A 362 -16.57 -3.07 -0.28
CA ARG A 362 -16.44 -1.75 -0.88
C ARG A 362 -17.58 -0.85 -0.43
N ALA A 363 -17.28 0.39 -0.07
CA ALA A 363 -18.27 1.40 0.22
C ALA A 363 -17.95 2.73 -0.47
N GLU A 364 -18.97 3.45 -0.91
CA GLU A 364 -18.82 4.83 -1.38
C GLU A 364 -18.58 5.73 -0.17
N LEU A 365 -17.50 6.49 -0.19
CA LEU A 365 -17.09 7.35 0.93
C LEU A 365 -18.17 8.37 1.31
N LEU A 366 -18.91 8.88 0.32
CA LEU A 366 -19.96 9.89 0.51
C LEU A 366 -21.32 9.28 0.85
N ASP A 367 -21.41 7.95 1.02
CA ASP A 367 -22.56 7.23 1.57
C ASP A 367 -22.27 6.83 3.02
N GLU A 368 -22.58 7.71 3.97
CA GLU A 368 -22.34 7.48 5.40
C GLU A 368 -22.96 6.17 5.90
N GLU A 369 -24.21 5.90 5.50
CA GLU A 369 -24.93 4.72 5.97
C GLU A 369 -24.30 3.43 5.45
N SER A 370 -23.89 3.40 4.18
CA SER A 370 -23.19 2.26 3.58
C SER A 370 -21.84 2.01 4.25
N VAL A 371 -21.07 3.07 4.53
CA VAL A 371 -19.78 2.92 5.23
C VAL A 371 -19.97 2.38 6.64
N VAL A 372 -20.90 2.95 7.42
CA VAL A 372 -21.15 2.51 8.80
C VAL A 372 -21.68 1.09 8.83
N ALA A 373 -22.71 0.78 8.02
CA ALA A 373 -23.28 -0.57 7.93
C ALA A 373 -22.23 -1.60 7.44
N GLY A 374 -21.40 -1.24 6.48
CA GLY A 374 -20.31 -2.09 6.01
C GLY A 374 -19.26 -2.38 7.09
N LEU A 375 -18.89 -1.38 7.89
CA LEU A 375 -17.96 -1.56 9.02
C LEU A 375 -18.59 -2.41 10.12
N GLU A 376 -19.86 -2.21 10.44
CA GLU A 376 -20.59 -3.07 11.38
C GLU A 376 -20.64 -4.51 10.87
N ALA A 377 -20.91 -4.70 9.58
CA ALA A 377 -21.01 -6.02 8.99
C ALA A 377 -19.65 -6.78 9.03
N VAL A 378 -18.53 -6.15 8.68
CA VAL A 378 -17.23 -6.83 8.75
C VAL A 378 -16.78 -7.12 10.18
N LEU A 379 -17.27 -6.36 11.17
CA LEU A 379 -16.94 -6.55 12.58
C LEU A 379 -17.88 -7.54 13.29
N TYR A 380 -19.16 -7.52 12.99
CA TYR A 380 -20.19 -8.15 13.83
C TYR A 380 -21.10 -9.14 13.10
N ASP A 381 -21.28 -9.07 11.78
CA ASP A 381 -22.17 -9.98 11.04
C ASP A 381 -21.44 -11.28 10.66
N PRO A 382 -21.82 -12.44 11.26
CA PRO A 382 -21.20 -13.72 10.93
C PRO A 382 -21.34 -14.09 9.46
N GLY A 383 -22.51 -13.85 8.84
CA GLY A 383 -22.76 -14.23 7.44
C GLY A 383 -21.90 -13.45 6.46
N VAL A 384 -21.68 -12.15 6.71
CA VAL A 384 -20.76 -11.33 5.91
C VAL A 384 -19.31 -11.79 6.12
N ARG A 385 -18.91 -12.04 7.35
CA ARG A 385 -17.57 -12.50 7.69
C ARG A 385 -17.24 -13.85 7.04
N ASP A 386 -18.19 -14.81 7.08
CA ASP A 386 -18.03 -16.13 6.47
C ASP A 386 -17.93 -16.04 4.95
N ARG A 387 -18.76 -15.22 4.30
CA ARG A 387 -18.68 -14.98 2.86
C ARG A 387 -17.32 -14.40 2.46
N LEU A 388 -16.85 -13.38 3.19
CA LEU A 388 -15.54 -12.78 2.92
C LEU A 388 -14.39 -13.74 3.25
N ALA A 389 -14.52 -14.62 4.24
CA ALA A 389 -13.56 -15.67 4.52
C ALA A 389 -13.44 -16.66 3.35
N GLY A 390 -14.55 -17.07 2.76
CA GLY A 390 -14.57 -17.88 1.53
C GLY A 390 -13.80 -17.19 0.39
N ALA A 391 -14.16 -15.93 0.08
CA ALA A 391 -13.49 -15.18 -0.98
C ALA A 391 -11.97 -15.00 -0.73
N ARG A 392 -11.56 -14.80 0.53
CA ARG A 392 -10.13 -14.74 0.89
C ARG A 392 -9.45 -16.10 0.74
N ALA A 393 -10.13 -17.20 1.08
CA ALA A 393 -9.59 -18.54 0.90
C ALA A 393 -9.35 -18.84 -0.59
N ASP A 394 -10.36 -18.61 -1.43
CA ASP A 394 -10.25 -18.78 -2.88
C ASP A 394 -9.10 -17.95 -3.47
N TYR A 395 -8.94 -16.73 -3.01
CA TYR A 395 -7.86 -15.87 -3.49
C TYR A 395 -6.48 -16.32 -3.00
N ARG A 396 -6.34 -16.78 -1.75
CA ARG A 396 -5.10 -17.37 -1.24
C ARG A 396 -4.73 -18.65 -1.98
N ASP A 397 -5.71 -19.46 -2.35
CA ASP A 397 -5.47 -20.65 -3.16
C ASP A 397 -4.94 -20.29 -4.55
N ALA A 398 -5.49 -19.24 -5.17
CA ALA A 398 -4.96 -18.71 -6.43
C ALA A 398 -3.52 -18.19 -6.29
N ILE A 399 -3.18 -17.51 -5.20
CA ILE A 399 -1.81 -17.07 -4.90
C ILE A 399 -0.89 -18.28 -4.68
N THR A 400 -1.35 -19.28 -3.95
CA THR A 400 -0.58 -20.51 -3.68
C THR A 400 -0.31 -21.29 -4.95
N GLY A 401 -1.21 -21.23 -5.93
CA GLY A 401 -1.05 -21.82 -7.26
C GLY A 401 0.02 -21.16 -8.15
N LEU A 402 0.55 -19.98 -7.77
CA LEU A 402 1.65 -19.36 -8.48
C LEU A 402 2.94 -20.21 -8.35
N PRO A 403 3.82 -20.16 -9.37
CA PRO A 403 5.15 -20.78 -9.27
C PRO A 403 5.93 -20.28 -8.06
N GLU A 404 6.92 -21.03 -7.63
CA GLU A 404 7.78 -20.62 -6.51
C GLU A 404 8.47 -19.29 -6.82
N THR A 405 8.47 -18.36 -5.86
CA THR A 405 9.02 -17.01 -6.04
C THR A 405 10.48 -17.04 -6.54
N VAL A 406 11.28 -17.99 -6.07
CA VAL A 406 12.67 -18.18 -6.53
C VAL A 406 12.72 -18.50 -8.02
N GLU A 407 11.87 -19.39 -8.52
CA GLU A 407 11.83 -19.77 -9.95
C GLU A 407 11.40 -18.59 -10.84
N VAL A 408 10.40 -17.83 -10.39
CA VAL A 408 9.94 -16.62 -11.09
C VAL A 408 11.06 -15.59 -11.13
N PHE A 409 11.72 -15.34 -9.99
CA PHE A 409 12.84 -14.42 -9.92
C PHE A 409 14.01 -14.82 -10.84
N LEU A 410 14.44 -16.08 -10.80
CA LEU A 410 15.51 -16.58 -11.66
C LEU A 410 15.15 -16.52 -13.15
N THR A 411 13.88 -16.66 -13.48
CA THR A 411 13.38 -16.48 -14.84
C THR A 411 13.47 -15.01 -15.27
N ALA A 412 13.05 -14.06 -14.41
CA ALA A 412 13.22 -12.63 -14.65
C ALA A 412 14.71 -12.27 -14.82
N ALA A 413 15.55 -12.75 -13.90
CA ALA A 413 16.98 -12.50 -13.91
C ALA A 413 17.63 -12.95 -15.25
N ARG A 414 17.37 -14.18 -15.70
CA ARG A 414 17.88 -14.68 -17.00
C ARG A 414 17.38 -13.83 -18.17
N ARG A 415 16.10 -13.44 -18.19
CA ARG A 415 15.56 -12.57 -19.26
C ARG A 415 16.23 -11.20 -19.26
N CYS A 416 16.56 -10.67 -18.09
CA CYS A 416 17.29 -9.41 -17.94
C CYS A 416 18.80 -9.52 -18.19
N GLY A 417 19.33 -10.71 -18.52
CA GLY A 417 20.74 -10.89 -18.87
C GLY A 417 21.66 -11.31 -17.72
N VAL A 418 21.10 -11.71 -16.58
CA VAL A 418 21.90 -12.26 -15.47
C VAL A 418 22.31 -13.69 -15.81
N THR A 419 23.59 -13.98 -15.73
CA THR A 419 24.10 -15.35 -15.85
C THR A 419 23.86 -16.09 -14.52
N VAL A 420 22.98 -17.06 -14.54
CA VAL A 420 22.53 -17.85 -13.36
C VAL A 420 23.00 -19.29 -13.50
#